data_18ce4aeafb78f10a807569cfcaaea5e6
#
_entry.id   18ce4aeafb78f10a807569cfcaaea5e6
#
_cell.length_a   1.000
_cell.length_b   1.000
_cell.length_c   1.000
_cell.angle_alpha   90.00
_cell.angle_beta   90.00
_cell.angle_gamma   90.00
#
_symmetry.space_group_name_H-M   'P 1'
#
loop_
_entity.id
_entity.type
_entity.pdbx_description
1 polymer ?
#
loop_
_entity_poly.entity_id
_entity_poly.type
_entity_poly.pdbx_seq_one_letter_code
_entity_poly.pdbx_strand_id
1 'polypeptide(L)'
;MSTTYDTLTYDQAFAELEIVLAQLENGDLPLEQTLTLYEHGVALANLCARKLADAELRVRQWQGPDAPGDQTKAFDGWQDN
;
A
#
# COMPACT_ATOMS: atom_id res chain seq x y z
N MET A 1 16.06 11.07 -3.23
CA MET A 1 15.98 11.16 -1.78
C MET A 1 14.83 10.35 -1.27
N SER A 2 15.14 9.33 -0.57
CA SER A 2 14.12 8.44 -0.03
C SER A 2 13.25 9.14 1.00
N THR A 3 13.76 10.21 1.58
CA THR A 3 13.02 10.91 2.62
C THR A 3 11.69 11.46 2.12
N THR A 4 11.60 11.77 0.83
CA THR A 4 10.35 12.27 0.28
C THR A 4 9.23 11.26 0.46
N TYR A 5 9.54 10.00 0.21
CA TYR A 5 8.53 8.96 0.37
C TYR A 5 8.23 8.69 1.84
N ASP A 6 9.25 8.79 2.68
CA ASP A 6 9.09 8.47 4.09
C ASP A 6 8.14 9.43 4.79
N THR A 7 8.03 10.65 4.30
CA THR A 7 7.17 11.64 4.94
C THR A 7 5.72 11.55 4.49
N LEU A 8 5.43 10.76 3.50
CA LEU A 8 4.05 10.64 3.01
C LEU A 8 3.24 9.74 3.93
N THR A 9 2.00 10.14 4.16
CA THR A 9 1.06 9.25 4.82
C THR A 9 0.58 8.21 3.82
N TYR A 10 -0.09 7.18 4.33
CA TYR A 10 -0.66 6.17 3.44
C TYR A 10 -1.60 6.82 2.42
N ASP A 11 -2.47 7.69 2.87
CA ASP A 11 -3.43 8.34 1.98
C ASP A 11 -2.71 9.17 0.92
N GLN A 12 -1.68 9.88 1.32
CA GLN A 12 -0.92 10.69 0.38
C GLN A 12 -0.20 9.82 -0.64
N ALA A 13 0.42 8.75 -0.17
CA ALA A 13 1.14 7.86 -1.07
C ALA A 13 0.19 7.18 -2.03
N PHE A 14 -0.98 6.78 -1.55
CA PHE A 14 -1.97 6.13 -2.40
C PHE A 14 -2.48 7.08 -3.46
N ALA A 15 -2.75 8.33 -3.08
CA ALA A 15 -3.20 9.33 -4.05
C ALA A 15 -2.16 9.58 -5.12
N GLU A 16 -0.89 9.66 -4.72
CA GLU A 16 0.18 9.82 -5.68
C GLU A 16 0.27 8.63 -6.62
N LEU A 17 0.11 7.44 -6.07
CA LEU A 17 0.15 6.24 -6.88
C LEU A 17 -0.96 6.24 -7.92
N GLU A 18 -2.14 6.67 -7.55
CA GLU A 18 -3.24 6.75 -8.50
C GLU A 18 -2.93 7.69 -9.64
N ILE A 19 -2.27 8.81 -9.33
CA ILE A 19 -1.88 9.75 -10.37
C ILE A 19 -0.89 9.10 -11.32
N VAL A 20 0.10 8.40 -10.78
CA VAL A 20 1.10 7.73 -11.60
C VAL A 20 0.45 6.69 -12.49
N LEU A 21 -0.46 5.92 -11.94
CA LEU A 21 -1.14 4.89 -12.73
C LEU A 21 -1.95 5.50 -13.86
N ALA A 22 -2.62 6.61 -13.59
CA ALA A 22 -3.39 7.29 -14.64
C ALA A 22 -2.49 7.76 -15.76
N GLN A 23 -1.31 8.28 -15.41
CA GLN A 23 -0.37 8.72 -16.43
C GLN A 23 0.15 7.55 -17.25
N LEU A 24 0.42 6.43 -16.60
CA LEU A 24 0.88 5.24 -17.32
C LEU A 24 -0.19 4.69 -18.26
N GLU A 25 -1.44 4.75 -17.83
CA GLU A 25 -2.54 4.27 -18.66
C GLU A 25 -2.74 5.11 -19.90
N ASN A 26 -2.34 6.35 -19.85
CA ASN A 26 -2.45 7.23 -21.00
C ASN A 26 -1.73 6.71 -22.22
N GLY A 27 -0.51 6.20 -21.98
CA GLY A 27 0.22 5.57 -23.07
C GLY A 27 0.88 6.51 -24.04
N ASP A 28 0.80 7.81 -23.82
CA ASP A 28 1.35 8.80 -24.75
C ASP A 28 2.72 9.30 -24.35
N LEU A 29 3.40 8.62 -23.48
CA LEU A 29 4.65 9.11 -22.94
C LEU A 29 5.84 8.49 -23.65
N PRO A 30 6.93 9.25 -23.81
CA PRO A 30 8.17 8.66 -24.27
C PRO A 30 8.62 7.55 -23.32
N LEU A 31 9.39 6.62 -23.88
CA LEU A 31 9.81 5.46 -23.11
C LEU A 31 10.50 5.83 -21.82
N GLU A 32 11.41 6.80 -21.88
CA GLU A 32 12.14 7.17 -20.67
C GLU A 32 11.22 7.69 -19.58
N GLN A 33 10.23 8.48 -19.96
CA GLN A 33 9.29 8.99 -18.98
C GLN A 33 8.43 7.87 -18.42
N THR A 34 8.07 6.94 -19.27
CA THR A 34 7.29 5.78 -18.80
C THR A 34 8.05 4.99 -17.77
N LEU A 35 9.34 4.77 -18.01
CA LEU A 35 10.17 4.04 -17.06
C LEU A 35 10.30 4.78 -15.74
N THR A 36 10.50 6.09 -15.80
CA THR A 36 10.59 6.89 -14.59
C THR A 36 9.29 6.81 -13.78
N LEU A 37 8.17 6.93 -14.47
CA LEU A 37 6.88 6.83 -13.79
C LEU A 37 6.67 5.45 -13.18
N TYR A 38 7.10 4.42 -13.92
CA TYR A 38 6.97 3.07 -13.40
C TYR A 38 7.78 2.90 -12.12
N GLU A 39 9.01 3.39 -12.12
CA GLU A 39 9.84 3.30 -10.93
C GLU A 39 9.23 4.06 -9.77
N HIS A 40 8.69 5.23 -10.06
CA HIS A 40 8.01 6.02 -9.04
C HIS A 40 6.82 5.27 -8.48
N GLY A 41 6.04 4.65 -9.36
CA GLY A 41 4.89 3.87 -8.94
C GLY A 41 5.27 2.70 -8.06
N VAL A 42 6.37 2.01 -8.41
CA VAL A 42 6.82 0.89 -7.59
C VAL A 42 7.20 1.36 -6.20
N ALA A 43 7.91 2.49 -6.11
CA ALA A 43 8.29 3.02 -4.81
C ALA A 43 7.07 3.38 -3.97
N LEU A 44 6.07 4.00 -4.60
CA LEU A 44 4.86 4.36 -3.89
C LEU A 44 4.07 3.13 -3.47
N ALA A 45 4.00 2.13 -4.33
CA ALA A 45 3.28 0.90 -3.99
C ALA A 45 3.96 0.20 -2.81
N ASN A 46 5.28 0.16 -2.81
CA ASN A 46 6.01 -0.44 -1.70
C ASN A 46 5.77 0.32 -0.41
N LEU A 47 5.72 1.64 -0.49
CA LEU A 47 5.46 2.45 0.69
C LEU A 47 4.06 2.17 1.24
N CYS A 48 3.07 2.10 0.35
CA CYS A 48 1.72 1.79 0.77
C CYS A 48 1.66 0.42 1.43
N ALA A 49 2.33 -0.56 0.85
CA ALA A 49 2.31 -1.90 1.41
C ALA A 49 2.93 -1.93 2.81
N ARG A 50 4.03 -1.21 2.99
CA ARG A 50 4.67 -1.17 4.31
C ARG A 50 3.78 -0.50 5.34
N LYS A 51 3.15 0.59 4.96
CA LYS A 51 2.30 1.31 5.89
C LYS A 51 1.07 0.50 6.25
N LEU A 52 0.53 -0.22 5.28
CA LEU A 52 -0.62 -1.07 5.54
C LEU A 52 -0.23 -2.21 6.48
N ALA A 53 0.91 -2.82 6.24
CA ALA A 53 1.38 -3.91 7.10
C ALA A 53 1.60 -3.41 8.52
N ASP A 54 2.18 -2.21 8.66
CA ASP A 54 2.40 -1.63 9.96
C ASP A 54 1.07 -1.38 10.69
N ALA A 55 0.10 -0.88 9.97
CA ALA A 55 -1.21 -0.63 10.57
C ALA A 55 -1.87 -1.93 11.00
N GLU A 56 -1.74 -2.98 10.21
CA GLU A 56 -2.30 -4.27 10.57
C GLU A 56 -1.65 -4.81 11.84
N LEU A 57 -0.36 -4.63 11.94
CA LEU A 57 0.34 -5.09 13.13
C LEU A 57 -0.16 -4.34 14.37
N ARG A 58 -0.34 -3.04 14.25
CA ARG A 58 -0.85 -2.26 15.37
C ARG A 58 -2.23 -2.72 15.78
N VAL A 59 -3.09 -3.02 14.83
CA VAL A 59 -4.42 -3.49 15.15
C VAL A 59 -4.35 -4.79 15.93
N ARG A 60 -3.48 -5.68 15.54
CA ARG A 60 -3.32 -6.93 16.28
C ARG A 60 -2.87 -6.68 17.72
N GLN A 61 -1.92 -5.77 17.90
CA GLN A 61 -1.44 -5.46 19.24
C GLN A 61 -2.53 -4.86 20.09
N TRP A 62 -3.36 -4.05 19.50
CA TRP A 62 -4.44 -3.39 20.21
C TRP A 62 -5.47 -4.37 20.71
N GLN A 63 -5.74 -5.41 19.94
CA GLN A 63 -6.77 -6.36 20.31
C GLN A 63 -6.35 -7.28 21.45
N GLY A 64 -5.05 -7.38 21.68
CA GLY A 64 -4.58 -8.21 22.76
C GLY A 64 -4.64 -9.67 22.42
N PRO A 65 -4.29 -10.52 23.37
CA PRO A 65 -4.17 -11.95 23.11
C PRO A 65 -5.48 -12.65 22.86
N ASP A 66 -6.57 -12.14 23.43
CA ASP A 66 -7.85 -12.84 23.31
C ASP A 66 -8.57 -12.51 22.04
N ALA A 67 -8.60 -11.25 21.67
CA ALA A 67 -9.39 -10.80 20.54
C ALA A 67 -8.91 -11.39 19.23
N PRO A 68 -7.61 -11.49 18.97
CA PRO A 68 -7.15 -12.00 17.68
C PRO A 68 -7.68 -13.38 17.36
N GLY A 69 -7.78 -14.23 18.37
CA GLY A 69 -8.26 -15.58 18.13
C GLY A 69 -9.66 -15.59 17.58
N ASP A 70 -10.52 -14.77 18.17
CA ASP A 70 -11.91 -14.71 17.74
C ASP A 70 -12.03 -14.21 16.33
N GLN A 71 -11.28 -13.17 16.03
CA GLN A 71 -11.35 -12.58 14.70
C GLN A 71 -10.78 -13.48 13.65
N THR A 72 -9.76 -14.20 14.01
CA THR A 72 -9.17 -15.14 13.09
C THR A 72 -10.19 -16.21 12.71
N LYS A 73 -10.96 -16.64 13.66
CA LYS A 73 -12.00 -17.63 13.38
C LYS A 73 -13.03 -17.09 12.42
N ALA A 74 -13.40 -15.83 12.60
CA ALA A 74 -14.38 -15.24 11.70
C ALA A 74 -13.89 -15.23 10.26
N PHE A 75 -12.64 -14.87 10.09
CA PHE A 75 -12.06 -14.87 8.74
C PHE A 75 -11.94 -16.27 8.21
N ASP A 76 -11.56 -17.20 9.06
CA ASP A 76 -11.42 -18.57 8.61
C ASP A 76 -12.74 -19.12 8.10
N GLY A 77 -13.83 -18.73 8.75
CA GLY A 77 -15.12 -19.13 8.26
C GLY A 77 -15.40 -18.65 6.86
N TRP A 78 -14.97 -17.44 6.58
CA TRP A 78 -15.09 -16.90 5.22
C TRP A 78 -14.33 -17.74 4.21
N GLN A 79 -13.12 -18.09 4.59
CA GLN A 79 -12.23 -18.77 3.66
C GLN A 79 -12.64 -20.20 3.42
N ASP A 80 -13.21 -20.79 4.40
CA ASP A 80 -13.65 -22.18 4.27
C ASP A 80 -14.77 -22.33 3.25
N ASN A 81 -15.53 -21.30 3.07
CA ASN A 81 -16.62 -21.36 2.12
C ASN A 81 -16.19 -21.00 0.72
#